data_12f599ea6f1e4f5d33a6614c16472e53
#
_entry.id   12f599ea6f1e4f5d33a6614c16472e53
#
_cell.length_a   1.000
_cell.length_b   1.000
_cell.length_c   1.000
_cell.angle_alpha   90.00
_cell.angle_beta   90.00
_cell.angle_gamma   90.00
#
_symmetry.space_group_name_H-M   'P 1'
#
loop_
_entity.id
_entity.type
_entity.pdbx_description
1 polymer ?
#
loop_
_entity_poly.entity_id
_entity_poly.type
_entity_poly.pdbx_seq_one_letter_code
_entity_poly.pdbx_strand_id
1 'polypeptide(L)'
;MRTSIMIMMVACAVAPCGAIDLAKENWKVPNWCPIVTQEGAVKEWIAKTWSGHVQGMCVSSNALYFSFHDQIVKTDWYGRELRWVQVDVHGGDICYWNGKLYTGVWLKPKTKGEQWCGAIGVYDAETLTPLKLHKLNWHHGSDGITCLDGVIYMNMGRYAPDKLGHKNWYGKFKAETLEPIGEPFIVDHGDDSTCGSQNMTTDGKYIYSSYYTIDETANTPNLIVYDTNFNVVAKHMYGWNHGMDVVPGGRDGAVRFAFCYTPNWMHARQKPTLPMQGVVTFAELKNGKFTDISRYGVFDKQIER
;
A
#
# COMPACT_ATOMS: atom_id res chain seq x y z
N MET A 1 -54.81 8.27 -35.30
CA MET A 1 -53.44 7.69 -35.38
C MET A 1 -52.67 8.12 -34.14
N ARG A 2 -52.42 7.20 -33.21
CA ARG A 2 -51.58 7.43 -32.02
C ARG A 2 -50.26 6.72 -32.27
N THR A 3 -49.20 7.50 -32.45
CA THR A 3 -47.86 7.00 -32.66
C THR A 3 -47.23 6.70 -31.28
N SER A 4 -47.10 5.42 -30.96
CA SER A 4 -46.40 4.98 -29.74
C SER A 4 -44.90 5.07 -29.99
N ILE A 5 -44.23 5.95 -29.25
CA ILE A 5 -42.77 6.02 -29.22
C ILE A 5 -42.30 4.94 -28.26
N MET A 6 -41.67 3.92 -28.80
CA MET A 6 -41.02 2.86 -28.04
C MET A 6 -39.65 3.35 -27.62
N ILE A 7 -39.50 3.75 -26.37
CA ILE A 7 -38.19 4.07 -25.79
C ILE A 7 -37.46 2.75 -25.52
N MET A 8 -36.49 2.47 -26.35
CA MET A 8 -35.59 1.33 -26.18
C MET A 8 -34.57 1.72 -25.10
N MET A 9 -34.79 1.31 -23.84
CA MET A 9 -33.76 1.40 -22.82
C MET A 9 -32.66 0.40 -23.17
N VAL A 10 -31.54 0.92 -23.68
CA VAL A 10 -30.30 0.16 -23.73
C VAL A 10 -29.81 0.07 -22.30
N ALA A 11 -30.05 -1.06 -21.65
CA ALA A 11 -29.36 -1.39 -20.42
C ALA A 11 -27.91 -1.67 -20.79
N CYS A 12 -27.04 -0.68 -20.59
CA CYS A 12 -25.62 -0.93 -20.52
C CYS A 12 -25.42 -1.86 -19.31
N ALA A 13 -25.29 -3.15 -19.57
CA ALA A 13 -24.77 -4.09 -18.61
C ALA A 13 -23.33 -3.62 -18.34
N VAL A 14 -23.13 -2.90 -17.23
CA VAL A 14 -21.81 -2.73 -16.65
C VAL A 14 -21.41 -4.14 -16.26
N ALA A 15 -20.50 -4.73 -17.04
CA ALA A 15 -19.87 -5.98 -16.66
C ALA A 15 -19.31 -5.75 -15.25
N PRO A 16 -19.55 -6.65 -14.29
CA PRO A 16 -18.90 -6.56 -13.00
C PRO A 16 -17.40 -6.47 -13.30
N CYS A 17 -16.76 -5.41 -12.83
CA CYS A 17 -15.30 -5.28 -12.88
C CYS A 17 -14.81 -6.41 -11.97
N GLY A 18 -14.62 -7.59 -12.56
CA GLY A 18 -14.14 -8.76 -11.83
C GLY A 18 -12.81 -8.41 -11.20
N ALA A 19 -12.55 -8.95 -10.02
CA ALA A 19 -11.22 -8.98 -9.45
C ALA A 19 -10.22 -9.26 -10.56
N ILE A 20 -9.15 -8.46 -10.64
CA ILE A 20 -8.11 -8.68 -11.65
C ILE A 20 -7.72 -10.15 -11.54
N ASP A 21 -8.04 -10.93 -12.56
CA ASP A 21 -7.66 -12.35 -12.57
C ASP A 21 -6.15 -12.40 -12.85
N LEU A 22 -5.41 -12.23 -11.79
CA LEU A 22 -3.95 -12.20 -11.80
C LEU A 22 -3.36 -13.45 -12.51
N ALA A 23 -4.12 -14.53 -12.58
CA ALA A 23 -3.71 -15.76 -13.29
C ALA A 23 -3.78 -15.63 -14.82
N LYS A 24 -4.58 -14.70 -15.36
CA LYS A 24 -4.76 -14.50 -16.81
C LYS A 24 -3.86 -13.43 -17.40
N GLU A 25 -3.28 -12.58 -16.58
CA GLU A 25 -2.33 -11.60 -17.07
C GLU A 25 -0.96 -12.24 -17.28
N ASN A 26 -0.35 -11.96 -18.41
CA ASN A 26 0.98 -12.47 -18.79
C ASN A 26 2.08 -11.69 -18.07
N TRP A 27 2.12 -11.76 -16.75
CA TRP A 27 3.09 -11.06 -15.95
C TRP A 27 4.42 -11.81 -15.95
N LYS A 28 5.45 -11.17 -16.41
CA LYS A 28 6.81 -11.67 -16.29
C LYS A 28 7.44 -11.08 -15.02
N VAL A 29 7.14 -11.67 -13.90
CA VAL A 29 7.78 -11.31 -12.63
C VAL A 29 9.20 -11.86 -12.65
N PRO A 30 10.24 -11.04 -12.52
CA PRO A 30 11.61 -11.51 -12.46
C PRO A 30 11.86 -12.33 -11.18
N ASN A 31 12.81 -13.28 -11.25
CA ASN A 31 13.26 -14.06 -10.08
C ASN A 31 14.36 -13.35 -9.29
N TRP A 32 14.48 -12.04 -9.43
CA TRP A 32 15.51 -11.25 -8.78
C TRP A 32 14.85 -10.01 -8.15
N CYS A 33 15.59 -9.40 -7.25
CA CYS A 33 15.12 -8.28 -6.47
C CYS A 33 15.50 -6.95 -7.13
N PRO A 34 14.57 -6.17 -7.67
CA PRO A 34 14.88 -4.85 -8.19
C PRO A 34 15.29 -3.91 -7.07
N ILE A 35 16.28 -3.07 -7.34
CA ILE A 35 16.68 -1.96 -6.48
C ILE A 35 16.12 -0.69 -7.09
N VAL A 36 15.33 0.03 -6.32
CA VAL A 36 14.78 1.32 -6.70
C VAL A 36 15.58 2.42 -6.02
N THR A 37 16.10 3.35 -6.79
CA THR A 37 16.81 4.52 -6.27
C THR A 37 16.14 5.80 -6.75
N GLN A 38 16.06 6.79 -5.90
CA GLN A 38 15.59 8.13 -6.24
C GLN A 38 16.78 9.04 -6.56
N GLU A 39 17.62 8.65 -7.51
CA GLU A 39 18.74 9.51 -7.89
C GLU A 39 18.27 10.78 -8.62
N GLY A 40 18.81 11.92 -8.21
CA GLY A 40 18.45 13.21 -8.80
C GLY A 40 17.39 13.99 -8.02
N ALA A 41 16.23 13.41 -7.77
CA ALA A 41 15.16 14.00 -6.95
C ALA A 41 15.54 14.06 -5.47
N VAL A 42 16.28 13.08 -5.03
CA VAL A 42 16.63 12.83 -3.62
C VAL A 42 17.42 13.95 -2.98
N LYS A 43 18.30 14.63 -3.73
CA LYS A 43 19.13 15.70 -3.12
C LYS A 43 18.31 16.89 -2.63
N GLU A 44 17.34 17.35 -3.42
CA GLU A 44 16.47 18.44 -3.01
C GLU A 44 15.48 17.99 -1.95
N TRP A 45 14.98 16.76 -2.07
CA TRP A 45 14.03 16.19 -1.15
C TRP A 45 14.65 15.93 0.23
N ILE A 46 15.83 15.30 0.31
CA ILE A 46 16.55 15.10 1.57
C ILE A 46 16.91 16.44 2.22
N ALA A 47 17.20 17.46 1.44
CA ALA A 47 17.44 18.80 1.97
C ALA A 47 16.21 19.44 2.61
N LYS A 48 15.01 19.06 2.17
CA LYS A 48 13.73 19.58 2.69
C LYS A 48 13.14 18.74 3.80
N THR A 49 13.26 17.39 3.70
CA THR A 49 12.70 16.44 4.65
C THR A 49 13.73 15.37 4.97
N TRP A 50 14.08 15.23 6.21
CA TRP A 50 15.13 14.30 6.67
C TRP A 50 14.63 12.87 6.91
N SER A 51 13.37 12.56 6.65
CA SER A 51 12.70 11.33 7.07
C SER A 51 12.15 10.49 5.91
N GLY A 52 12.71 10.61 4.72
CA GLY A 52 12.23 9.88 3.58
C GLY A 52 12.64 8.40 3.57
N HIS A 53 11.69 7.53 3.49
CA HIS A 53 11.86 6.12 3.17
C HIS A 53 10.62 5.65 2.39
N VAL A 54 10.66 4.45 1.84
CA VAL A 54 9.47 3.86 1.24
C VAL A 54 8.39 3.72 2.30
N GLN A 55 7.19 4.14 1.98
CA GLN A 55 6.00 4.06 2.83
C GLN A 55 5.01 3.01 2.31
N GLY A 56 5.12 2.66 1.04
CA GLY A 56 4.25 1.69 0.42
C GLY A 56 4.71 1.33 -0.98
N MET A 57 4.22 0.22 -1.50
CA MET A 57 4.39 -0.17 -2.90
C MET A 57 3.14 -0.83 -3.42
N CYS A 58 2.91 -0.70 -4.72
CA CYS A 58 1.96 -1.52 -5.43
C CYS A 58 2.46 -1.87 -6.83
N VAL A 59 1.77 -2.78 -7.47
CA VAL A 59 2.15 -3.30 -8.78
C VAL A 59 1.03 -3.16 -9.80
N SER A 60 1.41 -3.04 -11.06
CA SER A 60 0.53 -3.26 -12.21
C SER A 60 1.18 -4.25 -13.16
N SER A 61 0.50 -4.64 -14.24
CA SER A 61 1.06 -5.57 -15.24
C SER A 61 2.40 -5.12 -15.83
N ASN A 62 2.69 -3.83 -15.84
CA ASN A 62 3.86 -3.27 -16.52
C ASN A 62 4.79 -2.43 -15.63
N ALA A 63 4.45 -2.20 -14.38
CA ALA A 63 5.22 -1.32 -13.52
C ALA A 63 5.12 -1.66 -12.03
N LEU A 64 6.12 -1.22 -11.28
CA LEU A 64 6.11 -1.10 -9.82
C LEU A 64 5.95 0.38 -9.46
N TYR A 65 5.21 0.65 -8.41
CA TYR A 65 5.01 1.99 -7.87
C TYR A 65 5.42 2.02 -6.41
N PHE A 66 6.10 3.07 -6.02
CA PHE A 66 6.56 3.28 -4.64
C PHE A 66 6.09 4.63 -4.15
N SER A 67 5.45 4.66 -3.01
CA SER A 67 5.25 5.91 -2.27
C SER A 67 6.40 6.10 -1.29
N PHE A 68 6.94 7.29 -1.29
CA PHE A 68 7.83 7.81 -0.26
C PHE A 68 7.08 8.91 0.50
N HIS A 69 7.69 9.53 1.48
CA HIS A 69 7.00 10.55 2.27
C HIS A 69 6.33 11.65 1.45
N ASP A 70 7.00 12.14 0.41
CA ASP A 70 6.52 13.24 -0.43
C ASP A 70 6.78 13.02 -1.92
N GLN A 71 6.97 11.76 -2.32
CA GLN A 71 7.20 11.40 -3.71
C GLN A 71 6.50 10.09 -4.07
N ILE A 72 6.11 9.97 -5.33
CA ILE A 72 5.71 8.70 -5.94
C ILE A 72 6.67 8.41 -7.08
N VAL A 73 7.20 7.19 -7.10
CA VAL A 73 8.14 6.72 -8.13
C VAL A 73 7.53 5.54 -8.87
N LYS A 74 7.57 5.58 -10.19
CA LYS A 74 7.20 4.48 -11.09
C LYS A 74 8.47 3.88 -11.68
N THR A 75 8.59 2.55 -11.61
CA THR A 75 9.69 1.81 -12.25
C THR A 75 9.16 0.72 -13.15
N ASP A 76 10.00 0.20 -14.03
CA ASP A 76 9.72 -1.10 -14.63
C ASP A 76 9.94 -2.23 -13.62
N TRP A 77 9.65 -3.46 -14.02
CA TRP A 77 9.87 -4.66 -13.20
C TRP A 77 11.35 -4.94 -12.90
N TYR A 78 12.26 -4.18 -13.51
CA TYR A 78 13.71 -4.25 -13.31
C TYR A 78 14.24 -3.14 -12.41
N GLY A 79 13.35 -2.36 -11.79
CA GLY A 79 13.71 -1.27 -10.88
C GLY A 79 14.28 -0.03 -11.60
N ARG A 80 14.21 0.02 -12.94
CA ARG A 80 14.63 1.22 -13.67
C ARG A 80 13.54 2.28 -13.53
N GLU A 81 13.92 3.45 -13.07
CA GLU A 81 13.00 4.58 -12.95
C GLU A 81 12.44 4.98 -14.31
N LEU A 82 11.13 4.99 -14.41
CA LEU A 82 10.39 5.46 -15.59
C LEU A 82 9.86 6.87 -15.39
N ARG A 83 9.42 7.18 -14.17
CA ARG A 83 8.85 8.48 -13.82
C ARG A 83 8.80 8.64 -12.31
N TRP A 84 8.83 9.89 -11.86
CA TRP A 84 8.53 10.24 -10.49
C TRP A 84 7.78 11.57 -10.42
N VAL A 85 7.12 11.83 -9.31
CA VAL A 85 6.43 13.07 -9.02
C VAL A 85 6.63 13.46 -7.56
N GLN A 86 6.90 14.74 -7.34
CA GLN A 86 6.86 15.33 -6.00
C GLN A 86 5.41 15.53 -5.60
N VAL A 87 5.05 15.12 -4.38
CA VAL A 87 3.75 15.34 -3.79
C VAL A 87 3.90 16.21 -2.53
N ASP A 88 3.06 17.21 -2.40
CA ASP A 88 3.15 18.19 -1.29
C ASP A 88 2.37 17.72 -0.05
N VAL A 89 2.52 16.44 0.28
CA VAL A 89 1.79 15.76 1.35
C VAL A 89 2.66 14.64 1.93
N HIS A 90 2.38 14.23 3.16
CA HIS A 90 2.99 13.01 3.68
C HIS A 90 2.21 11.79 3.17
N GLY A 91 2.79 11.09 2.20
CA GLY A 91 2.26 9.85 1.66
C GLY A 91 2.47 8.69 2.64
N GLY A 92 1.46 7.84 2.77
CA GLY A 92 1.54 6.52 3.38
C GLY A 92 1.62 5.44 2.29
N ASP A 93 0.89 4.35 2.48
CA ASP A 93 0.81 3.25 1.53
C ASP A 93 0.13 3.64 0.21
N ILE A 94 0.29 2.80 -0.80
CA ILE A 94 -0.21 3.04 -2.16
C ILE A 94 -0.80 1.75 -2.74
N CYS A 95 -1.93 1.85 -3.43
CA CYS A 95 -2.48 0.73 -4.19
C CYS A 95 -2.85 1.13 -5.62
N TYR A 96 -2.88 0.14 -6.51
CA TYR A 96 -3.27 0.31 -7.91
C TYR A 96 -4.67 -0.27 -8.14
N TRP A 97 -5.51 0.47 -8.84
CA TRP A 97 -6.79 -0.03 -9.34
C TRP A 97 -7.22 0.74 -10.59
N ASN A 98 -7.55 -0.01 -11.64
CA ASN A 98 -8.15 0.50 -12.90
C ASN A 98 -7.43 1.76 -13.47
N GLY A 99 -6.11 1.65 -13.64
CA GLY A 99 -5.29 2.74 -14.21
C GLY A 99 -5.02 3.92 -13.27
N LYS A 100 -5.41 3.81 -12.02
CA LYS A 100 -5.19 4.83 -10.99
C LYS A 100 -4.39 4.30 -9.82
N LEU A 101 -3.67 5.20 -9.18
CA LEU A 101 -3.02 4.96 -7.90
C LEU A 101 -3.80 5.69 -6.81
N TYR A 102 -3.99 5.02 -5.69
CA TYR A 102 -4.60 5.58 -4.49
C TYR A 102 -3.59 5.52 -3.36
N THR A 103 -3.41 6.62 -2.65
CA THR A 103 -2.49 6.67 -1.49
C THR A 103 -3.23 7.12 -0.26
N GLY A 104 -2.92 6.50 0.88
CA GLY A 104 -3.23 7.08 2.17
C GLY A 104 -2.36 8.32 2.40
N VAL A 105 -2.93 9.39 2.93
CA VAL A 105 -2.24 10.68 3.06
C VAL A 105 -2.49 11.30 4.42
N TRP A 106 -1.44 11.86 5.00
CA TRP A 106 -1.52 12.75 6.15
C TRP A 106 -1.35 14.19 5.69
N LEU A 107 -2.38 14.98 5.88
CA LEU A 107 -2.34 16.42 5.61
C LEU A 107 -1.85 17.15 6.85
N LYS A 108 -0.69 17.79 6.70
CA LYS A 108 -0.11 18.62 7.75
C LYS A 108 -0.95 19.89 7.97
N PRO A 109 -1.16 20.30 9.21
CA PRO A 109 -1.78 21.60 9.50
C PRO A 109 -1.02 22.73 8.81
N LYS A 110 -1.73 23.62 8.12
CA LYS A 110 -1.16 24.81 7.48
C LYS A 110 -1.10 26.00 8.43
N THR A 111 -1.98 26.01 9.42
CA THR A 111 -2.11 27.10 10.39
C THR A 111 -2.07 26.57 11.82
N LYS A 112 -1.67 27.48 12.76
CA LYS A 112 -1.62 27.16 14.19
C LYS A 112 -3.05 26.89 14.69
N GLY A 113 -3.26 25.70 15.25
CA GLY A 113 -4.58 25.26 15.78
C GLY A 113 -5.34 24.31 14.86
N GLU A 114 -4.97 24.18 13.60
CA GLU A 114 -5.47 23.09 12.76
C GLU A 114 -4.91 21.74 13.23
N GLN A 115 -5.71 20.70 13.07
CA GLN A 115 -5.30 19.32 13.34
C GLN A 115 -4.84 18.63 12.05
N TRP A 116 -4.03 17.61 12.19
CA TRP A 116 -3.72 16.68 11.10
C TRP A 116 -5.01 16.07 10.58
N CYS A 117 -5.08 15.88 9.28
CA CYS A 117 -6.25 15.34 8.60
C CYS A 117 -5.83 14.21 7.68
N GLY A 118 -6.57 13.10 7.72
CA GLY A 118 -6.43 12.03 6.74
C GLY A 118 -6.99 12.44 5.38
N ALA A 119 -6.42 11.89 4.31
CA ALA A 119 -6.91 12.07 2.96
C ALA A 119 -6.61 10.86 2.08
N ILE A 120 -7.26 10.79 0.92
CA ILE A 120 -6.92 9.87 -0.15
C ILE A 120 -6.39 10.70 -1.32
N GLY A 121 -5.13 10.45 -1.70
CA GLY A 121 -4.53 10.97 -2.92
C GLY A 121 -4.85 10.05 -4.09
N VAL A 122 -5.21 10.60 -5.24
CA VAL A 122 -5.48 9.84 -6.47
C VAL A 122 -4.60 10.37 -7.58
N TYR A 123 -3.91 9.47 -8.27
CA TYR A 123 -2.99 9.79 -9.36
C TYR A 123 -3.30 8.89 -10.57
N ASP A 124 -3.04 9.41 -11.75
CA ASP A 124 -3.00 8.60 -12.96
C ASP A 124 -1.78 7.68 -12.92
N ALA A 125 -1.97 6.38 -13.10
CA ALA A 125 -0.89 5.41 -12.95
C ALA A 125 0.13 5.45 -14.10
N GLU A 126 -0.26 5.95 -15.28
CA GLU A 126 0.66 6.05 -16.42
C GLU A 126 1.55 7.29 -16.30
N THR A 127 0.95 8.42 -16.00
CA THR A 127 1.62 9.73 -16.03
C THR A 127 2.07 10.23 -14.65
N LEU A 128 1.60 9.61 -13.56
CA LEU A 128 1.71 10.07 -12.18
C LEU A 128 1.09 11.47 -11.95
N THR A 129 0.23 11.93 -12.86
CA THR A 129 -0.46 13.21 -12.71
C THR A 129 -1.42 13.14 -11.53
N PRO A 130 -1.38 14.09 -10.58
CA PRO A 130 -2.35 14.18 -9.52
C PRO A 130 -3.76 14.44 -10.11
N LEU A 131 -4.73 13.59 -9.78
CA LEU A 131 -6.11 13.69 -10.25
C LEU A 131 -7.03 14.29 -9.18
N LYS A 132 -6.84 13.88 -7.92
CA LYS A 132 -7.68 14.31 -6.80
C LYS A 132 -6.94 14.16 -5.48
N LEU A 133 -7.20 15.08 -4.57
CA LEU A 133 -6.91 14.95 -3.15
C LEU A 133 -8.23 15.03 -2.39
N HIS A 134 -8.70 13.91 -1.89
CA HIS A 134 -9.96 13.81 -1.16
C HIS A 134 -9.69 13.86 0.34
N LYS A 135 -9.95 14.99 0.95
CA LYS A 135 -9.85 15.17 2.40
C LYS A 135 -10.94 14.38 3.10
N LEU A 136 -10.55 13.68 4.13
CA LEU A 136 -11.48 12.98 5.01
C LEU A 136 -11.85 13.90 6.17
N ASN A 137 -13.10 13.82 6.63
CA ASN A 137 -13.48 14.43 7.89
C ASN A 137 -12.97 13.55 9.06
N TRP A 138 -11.64 13.41 9.15
CA TRP A 138 -10.98 12.49 10.05
C TRP A 138 -9.63 13.06 10.53
N HIS A 139 -9.44 13.11 11.85
CA HIS A 139 -8.30 13.79 12.48
C HIS A 139 -7.06 12.92 12.68
N HIS A 140 -7.07 11.70 12.18
CA HIS A 140 -5.93 10.80 12.22
C HIS A 140 -5.39 10.57 10.81
N GLY A 141 -4.17 10.09 10.72
CA GLY A 141 -3.57 9.77 9.45
C GLY A 141 -4.12 8.51 8.82
N SER A 142 -3.77 8.32 7.58
CA SER A 142 -4.16 7.20 6.75
C SER A 142 -2.88 6.58 6.20
N ASP A 143 -2.56 5.36 6.61
CA ASP A 143 -1.37 4.66 6.14
C ASP A 143 -1.75 3.52 5.19
N GLY A 144 -2.04 2.32 5.70
CA GLY A 144 -2.35 1.16 4.86
C GLY A 144 -3.60 1.35 4.00
N ILE A 145 -3.50 1.08 2.71
CA ILE A 145 -4.60 1.22 1.73
C ILE A 145 -4.54 0.09 0.70
N THR A 146 -5.70 -0.48 0.36
CA THR A 146 -5.83 -1.40 -0.76
C THR A 146 -7.16 -1.22 -1.46
N CYS A 147 -7.31 -1.76 -2.67
CA CYS A 147 -8.56 -1.73 -3.41
C CYS A 147 -8.94 -3.13 -3.87
N LEU A 148 -10.15 -3.56 -3.52
CA LEU A 148 -10.73 -4.82 -3.92
C LEU A 148 -12.11 -4.56 -4.53
N ASP A 149 -12.32 -4.99 -5.78
CA ASP A 149 -13.61 -4.86 -6.50
C ASP A 149 -14.19 -3.45 -6.48
N GLY A 150 -13.33 -2.42 -6.64
CA GLY A 150 -13.76 -1.03 -6.64
C GLY A 150 -14.10 -0.46 -5.25
N VAL A 151 -13.79 -1.21 -4.20
CA VAL A 151 -13.87 -0.74 -2.81
C VAL A 151 -12.46 -0.52 -2.27
N ILE A 152 -12.18 0.69 -1.86
CA ILE A 152 -10.97 1.03 -1.12
C ILE A 152 -11.19 0.64 0.34
N TYR A 153 -10.25 -0.12 0.88
CA TYR A 153 -10.11 -0.43 2.29
C TYR A 153 -8.88 0.32 2.81
N MET A 154 -9.06 1.09 3.88
CA MET A 154 -8.00 1.96 4.36
C MET A 154 -7.90 1.95 5.88
N ASN A 155 -6.69 1.86 6.37
CA ASN A 155 -6.40 2.16 7.77
C ASN A 155 -6.55 3.67 8.01
N MET A 156 -7.31 4.03 9.01
CA MET A 156 -7.59 5.41 9.40
C MET A 156 -6.94 5.78 10.75
N GLY A 157 -5.85 5.07 11.08
CA GLY A 157 -5.05 5.31 12.26
C GLY A 157 -5.36 4.40 13.44
N ARG A 158 -4.53 4.49 14.46
CA ARG A 158 -4.69 3.75 15.72
C ARG A 158 -5.89 4.27 16.50
N TYR A 159 -6.53 3.38 17.22
CA TYR A 159 -7.51 3.75 18.24
C TYR A 159 -6.78 4.28 19.48
N ALA A 160 -6.72 5.58 19.63
CA ALA A 160 -5.89 6.25 20.64
C ALA A 160 -6.08 5.79 22.11
N PRO A 161 -7.27 5.37 22.57
CA PRO A 161 -7.44 4.81 23.90
C PRO A 161 -6.71 3.48 24.13
N ASP A 162 -6.39 2.75 23.06
CA ASP A 162 -5.64 1.50 23.15
C ASP A 162 -4.12 1.78 23.09
N LYS A 163 -3.47 1.72 24.25
CA LYS A 163 -2.04 2.02 24.37
C LYS A 163 -1.14 0.96 23.74
N LEU A 164 -1.61 -0.28 23.65
CA LEU A 164 -0.84 -1.39 23.07
C LEU A 164 -0.98 -1.48 21.55
N GLY A 165 -1.92 -0.72 20.98
CA GLY A 165 -2.08 -0.65 19.53
C GLY A 165 -2.80 -1.85 18.90
N HIS A 166 -3.51 -2.65 19.68
CA HIS A 166 -4.32 -3.77 19.19
C HIS A 166 -5.45 -3.32 18.28
N LYS A 167 -5.94 -2.08 18.48
CA LYS A 167 -7.12 -1.54 17.82
C LYS A 167 -6.74 -0.45 16.83
N ASN A 168 -7.31 -0.59 15.66
CA ASN A 168 -7.15 0.37 14.58
C ASN A 168 -8.50 0.75 13.99
N TRP A 169 -8.60 1.99 13.52
CA TRP A 169 -9.71 2.45 12.74
C TRP A 169 -9.55 2.07 11.28
N TYR A 170 -10.63 1.62 10.67
CA TYR A 170 -10.71 1.36 9.24
C TYR A 170 -11.91 2.04 8.61
N GLY A 171 -11.77 2.38 7.34
CA GLY A 171 -12.85 2.91 6.50
C GLY A 171 -12.92 2.19 5.17
N LYS A 172 -14.10 2.22 4.56
CA LYS A 172 -14.36 1.72 3.22
C LYS A 172 -14.85 2.86 2.34
N PHE A 173 -14.37 2.94 1.11
CA PHE A 173 -14.73 3.99 0.16
C PHE A 173 -14.95 3.41 -1.22
N LYS A 174 -15.86 3.99 -2.02
CA LYS A 174 -15.96 3.66 -3.44
C LYS A 174 -14.75 4.21 -4.17
N ALA A 175 -14.01 3.38 -4.90
CA ALA A 175 -12.79 3.83 -5.59
C ALA A 175 -13.06 4.91 -6.66
N GLU A 176 -14.20 4.86 -7.33
CA GLU A 176 -14.54 5.82 -8.40
C GLU A 176 -14.88 7.21 -7.86
N THR A 177 -15.67 7.29 -6.79
CA THR A 177 -16.20 8.56 -6.27
C THR A 177 -15.50 9.06 -5.02
N LEU A 178 -14.87 8.16 -4.26
CA LEU A 178 -14.29 8.32 -2.92
C LEU A 178 -15.35 8.59 -1.84
N GLU A 179 -16.61 8.30 -2.14
CA GLU A 179 -17.67 8.34 -1.15
C GLU A 179 -17.48 7.21 -0.12
N PRO A 180 -17.66 7.50 1.18
CA PRO A 180 -17.59 6.48 2.21
C PRO A 180 -18.67 5.42 2.04
N ILE A 181 -18.36 4.19 2.40
CA ILE A 181 -19.29 3.06 2.49
C ILE A 181 -19.48 2.74 3.97
N GLY A 182 -20.51 3.31 4.56
CA GLY A 182 -20.75 3.22 6.00
C GLY A 182 -19.82 4.12 6.82
N GLU A 183 -19.92 3.97 8.14
CA GLU A 183 -19.09 4.70 9.09
C GLU A 183 -17.74 3.99 9.30
N PRO A 184 -16.69 4.72 9.69
CA PRO A 184 -15.45 4.10 10.15
C PRO A 184 -15.68 3.16 11.33
N PHE A 185 -14.95 2.06 11.37
CA PHE A 185 -15.12 1.01 12.37
C PHE A 185 -13.77 0.61 12.99
N ILE A 186 -13.84 0.04 14.19
CA ILE A 186 -12.65 -0.41 14.92
C ILE A 186 -12.44 -1.90 14.67
N VAL A 187 -11.21 -2.27 14.36
CA VAL A 187 -10.76 -3.67 14.30
C VAL A 187 -9.74 -3.91 15.41
N ASP A 188 -9.97 -4.94 16.19
CA ASP A 188 -9.04 -5.44 17.20
C ASP A 188 -8.35 -6.68 16.66
N HIS A 189 -7.05 -6.59 16.39
CA HIS A 189 -6.27 -7.73 15.91
C HIS A 189 -5.54 -8.49 17.03
N GLY A 190 -5.60 -7.97 18.26
CA GLY A 190 -5.13 -8.66 19.46
C GLY A 190 -3.62 -8.76 19.64
N ASP A 191 -2.84 -8.04 18.84
CA ASP A 191 -1.38 -8.06 18.91
C ASP A 191 -0.81 -6.64 19.03
N ASP A 192 0.26 -6.48 19.80
CA ASP A 192 0.90 -5.19 20.03
C ASP A 192 1.48 -4.61 18.73
N SER A 193 1.19 -3.34 18.47
CA SER A 193 1.76 -2.61 17.36
C SER A 193 2.12 -1.17 17.74
N THR A 194 3.13 -0.60 17.09
CA THR A 194 3.57 0.77 17.40
C THR A 194 2.77 1.83 16.66
N CYS A 195 2.47 1.61 15.39
CA CYS A 195 1.93 2.63 14.49
C CYS A 195 0.60 2.27 13.83
N GLY A 196 0.09 1.07 14.06
CA GLY A 196 -1.07 0.57 13.34
C GLY A 196 -0.69 -0.08 12.00
N SER A 197 -1.70 -0.33 11.16
CA SER A 197 -1.50 -0.90 9.82
C SER A 197 -0.74 0.07 8.95
N GLN A 198 0.40 -0.36 8.44
CA GLN A 198 1.27 0.46 7.61
C GLN A 198 1.04 0.20 6.12
N ASN A 199 0.88 -1.06 5.74
CA ASN A 199 0.64 -1.44 4.36
C ASN A 199 -0.50 -2.44 4.27
N MET A 200 -1.24 -2.38 3.17
CA MET A 200 -2.34 -3.29 2.88
C MET A 200 -2.29 -3.73 1.42
N THR A 201 -2.65 -4.99 1.18
CA THR A 201 -2.85 -5.54 -0.16
C THR A 201 -3.96 -6.58 -0.17
N THR A 202 -4.33 -7.08 -1.34
CA THR A 202 -5.37 -8.11 -1.49
C THR A 202 -5.01 -9.11 -2.58
N ASP A 203 -5.41 -10.37 -2.39
CA ASP A 203 -5.35 -11.43 -3.42
C ASP A 203 -6.68 -11.61 -4.16
N GLY A 204 -7.61 -10.67 -3.98
CA GLY A 204 -8.97 -10.75 -4.52
C GLY A 204 -9.97 -11.46 -3.60
N LYS A 205 -9.51 -12.07 -2.51
CA LYS A 205 -10.33 -12.77 -1.53
C LYS A 205 -10.11 -12.29 -0.11
N TYR A 206 -8.86 -12.08 0.26
CA TYR A 206 -8.46 -11.65 1.58
C TYR A 206 -7.74 -10.30 1.52
N ILE A 207 -7.74 -9.60 2.63
CA ILE A 207 -6.99 -8.37 2.85
C ILE A 207 -5.83 -8.72 3.76
N TYR A 208 -4.63 -8.41 3.32
CA TYR A 208 -3.38 -8.58 4.07
C TYR A 208 -2.95 -7.21 4.58
N SER A 209 -2.65 -7.12 5.86
CA SER A 209 -2.26 -5.86 6.51
C SER A 209 -1.00 -6.06 7.33
N SER A 210 0.03 -5.26 7.07
CA SER A 210 1.27 -5.30 7.83
C SER A 210 1.31 -4.21 8.89
N TYR A 211 1.98 -4.53 10.01
CA TYR A 211 2.10 -3.68 11.18
C TYR A 211 3.56 -3.56 11.62
N TYR A 212 3.92 -2.43 12.17
CA TYR A 212 5.16 -2.34 12.93
C TYR A 212 4.94 -2.93 14.32
N THR A 213 5.77 -3.88 14.69
CA THR A 213 5.76 -4.44 16.05
C THR A 213 6.38 -3.46 17.04
N ILE A 214 6.00 -3.56 18.32
CA ILE A 214 6.56 -2.72 19.39
C ILE A 214 8.06 -2.99 19.56
N ASP A 215 8.44 -4.26 19.43
CA ASP A 215 9.82 -4.70 19.48
C ASP A 215 10.12 -5.50 18.21
N GLU A 216 11.11 -5.05 17.43
CA GLU A 216 11.55 -5.74 16.21
C GLU A 216 12.05 -7.16 16.48
N THR A 217 12.42 -7.45 17.72
CA THR A 217 12.80 -8.78 18.20
C THR A 217 11.63 -9.56 18.78
N ALA A 218 10.47 -8.92 18.96
CA ALA A 218 9.30 -9.56 19.52
C ALA A 218 8.74 -10.60 18.55
N ASN A 219 8.42 -11.72 19.11
CA ASN A 219 7.80 -12.85 18.42
C ASN A 219 6.30 -12.58 18.21
N THR A 220 5.98 -11.41 17.68
CA THR A 220 4.62 -10.89 17.53
C THR A 220 4.23 -10.91 16.04
N PRO A 221 3.07 -11.47 15.70
CA PRO A 221 2.58 -11.41 14.33
C PRO A 221 2.51 -9.97 13.83
N ASN A 222 3.05 -9.74 12.65
CA ASN A 222 3.10 -8.43 12.02
C ASN A 222 2.43 -8.39 10.65
N LEU A 223 1.93 -9.51 10.17
CA LEU A 223 1.10 -9.60 8.98
C LEU A 223 -0.21 -10.31 9.36
N ILE A 224 -1.29 -9.55 9.33
CA ILE A 224 -2.63 -10.03 9.68
C ILE A 224 -3.45 -10.18 8.41
N VAL A 225 -4.13 -11.31 8.28
CA VAL A 225 -5.03 -11.61 7.16
C VAL A 225 -6.46 -11.46 7.62
N TYR A 226 -7.22 -10.66 6.88
CA TYR A 226 -8.63 -10.41 7.14
C TYR A 226 -9.50 -10.91 5.98
N ASP A 227 -10.74 -11.28 6.29
CA ASP A 227 -11.78 -11.28 5.28
C ASP A 227 -12.25 -9.83 4.94
N THR A 228 -13.17 -9.67 3.99
CA THR A 228 -13.68 -8.35 3.60
C THR A 228 -14.56 -7.67 4.65
N ASN A 229 -14.90 -8.39 5.74
CA ASN A 229 -15.58 -7.86 6.92
C ASN A 229 -14.61 -7.53 8.06
N PHE A 230 -13.30 -7.67 7.82
CA PHE A 230 -12.24 -7.50 8.80
C PHE A 230 -12.27 -8.49 9.98
N ASN A 231 -12.83 -9.68 9.79
CA ASN A 231 -12.57 -10.76 10.69
C ASN A 231 -11.16 -11.31 10.47
N VAL A 232 -10.41 -11.53 11.54
CA VAL A 232 -9.06 -12.11 11.47
C VAL A 232 -9.16 -13.56 11.01
N VAL A 233 -8.53 -13.87 9.88
CA VAL A 233 -8.49 -15.22 9.29
C VAL A 233 -7.19 -15.93 9.62
N ALA A 234 -6.08 -15.21 9.58
CA ALA A 234 -4.75 -15.74 9.90
C ALA A 234 -3.82 -14.63 10.39
N LYS A 235 -2.75 -15.06 11.06
CA LYS A 235 -1.67 -14.18 11.53
C LYS A 235 -0.34 -14.81 11.18
N HIS A 236 0.57 -14.01 10.66
CA HIS A 236 1.90 -14.46 10.26
C HIS A 236 2.97 -13.55 10.86
N MET A 237 4.08 -14.16 11.19
CA MET A 237 5.33 -13.46 11.42
C MET A 237 6.08 -13.45 10.10
N TYR A 238 6.15 -12.30 9.48
CA TYR A 238 6.92 -12.14 8.27
C TYR A 238 7.61 -10.79 8.32
N GLY A 239 8.91 -10.79 8.40
CA GLY A 239 9.80 -9.67 8.53
C GLY A 239 9.25 -8.25 8.33
N TRP A 240 9.99 -7.32 8.73
CA TRP A 240 9.61 -5.91 8.63
C TRP A 240 9.63 -5.45 7.18
N ASN A 241 8.58 -4.79 6.71
CA ASN A 241 8.51 -4.24 5.36
C ASN A 241 7.98 -2.80 5.38
N HIS A 242 8.29 -2.06 4.32
CA HIS A 242 7.83 -0.69 4.10
C HIS A 242 6.86 -0.59 2.91
N GLY A 243 6.44 -1.71 2.38
CA GLY A 243 5.50 -1.81 1.28
C GLY A 243 5.32 -3.27 0.88
N MET A 244 4.12 -3.64 0.49
CA MET A 244 3.83 -4.98 -0.01
C MET A 244 2.71 -4.94 -1.03
N ASP A 245 2.77 -5.85 -1.99
CA ASP A 245 1.63 -6.12 -2.86
C ASP A 245 1.59 -7.57 -3.30
N VAL A 246 0.39 -8.06 -3.60
CA VAL A 246 0.21 -9.37 -4.21
C VAL A 246 0.55 -9.27 -5.69
N VAL A 247 1.38 -10.21 -6.13
CA VAL A 247 1.80 -10.29 -7.54
C VAL A 247 1.39 -11.63 -8.15
N PRO A 248 1.14 -11.68 -9.46
CA PRO A 248 0.79 -12.92 -10.12
C PRO A 248 1.91 -13.94 -10.10
N GLY A 249 1.55 -15.19 -10.37
CA GLY A 249 2.50 -16.27 -10.63
C GLY A 249 2.87 -17.10 -9.40
N GLY A 250 2.07 -17.05 -8.35
CA GLY A 250 2.17 -18.02 -7.25
C GLY A 250 2.04 -19.45 -7.76
N ARG A 251 2.94 -20.34 -7.30
CA ARG A 251 3.00 -21.72 -7.74
C ARG A 251 2.07 -22.60 -6.93
N ASP A 252 1.40 -23.53 -7.59
CA ASP A 252 0.58 -24.56 -6.93
C ASP A 252 -0.44 -23.99 -5.92
N GLY A 253 -1.09 -22.88 -6.24
CA GLY A 253 -2.08 -22.23 -5.39
C GLY A 253 -1.51 -21.39 -4.24
N ALA A 254 -0.20 -21.11 -4.25
CA ALA A 254 0.39 -20.13 -3.34
C ALA A 254 0.01 -18.71 -3.74
N VAL A 255 -0.09 -17.81 -2.76
CA VAL A 255 -0.17 -16.37 -3.00
C VAL A 255 1.27 -15.82 -3.02
N ARG A 256 1.64 -15.17 -4.12
CA ARG A 256 2.97 -14.54 -4.24
C ARG A 256 2.88 -13.08 -3.87
N PHE A 257 3.84 -12.63 -3.09
CA PHE A 257 3.99 -11.25 -2.66
C PHE A 257 5.28 -10.65 -3.19
N ALA A 258 5.23 -9.35 -3.44
CA ALA A 258 6.38 -8.47 -3.47
C ALA A 258 6.42 -7.67 -2.17
N PHE A 259 7.56 -7.64 -1.51
CA PHE A 259 7.81 -6.84 -0.30
C PHE A 259 8.89 -5.82 -0.58
N CYS A 260 8.68 -4.59 -0.14
CA CYS A 260 9.66 -3.52 -0.28
C CYS A 260 10.25 -3.13 1.05
N TYR A 261 11.54 -2.86 1.05
CA TYR A 261 12.30 -2.41 2.21
C TYR A 261 13.19 -1.23 1.86
N THR A 262 13.54 -0.44 2.86
CA THR A 262 14.56 0.59 2.75
C THR A 262 15.77 0.19 3.59
N PRO A 263 16.73 -0.55 3.04
CA PRO A 263 17.81 -1.18 3.82
C PRO A 263 18.73 -0.18 4.50
N ASN A 264 18.80 1.04 4.02
CA ASN A 264 19.64 2.10 4.57
C ASN A 264 18.86 3.20 5.30
N TRP A 265 17.57 2.98 5.63
CA TRP A 265 16.74 4.04 6.17
C TRP A 265 17.27 4.62 7.49
N MET A 266 17.80 3.78 8.38
CA MET A 266 18.42 4.24 9.63
C MET A 266 19.69 5.06 9.36
N HIS A 267 20.51 4.65 8.42
CA HIS A 267 21.68 5.41 8.00
C HIS A 267 21.29 6.71 7.28
N ALA A 268 20.27 6.67 6.44
CA ALA A 268 19.80 7.84 5.73
C ALA A 268 19.16 8.87 6.68
N ARG A 269 18.50 8.44 7.75
CA ARG A 269 18.09 9.36 8.84
C ARG A 269 19.24 10.07 9.49
N GLN A 270 20.37 9.39 9.68
CA GLN A 270 21.58 9.96 10.29
C GLN A 270 22.45 10.70 9.28
N LYS A 271 22.38 10.34 8.03
CA LYS A 271 23.19 10.90 6.93
C LYS A 271 22.27 11.24 5.74
N PRO A 272 21.59 12.40 5.77
CA PRO A 272 20.60 12.79 4.76
C PRO A 272 21.16 12.98 3.33
N THR A 273 22.45 12.77 3.14
CA THR A 273 23.10 12.79 1.81
C THR A 273 23.08 11.45 1.10
N LEU A 274 22.64 10.36 1.77
CA LEU A 274 22.51 9.05 1.12
C LEU A 274 21.20 8.98 0.36
N PRO A 275 21.20 8.42 -0.86
CA PRO A 275 19.99 8.20 -1.62
C PRO A 275 19.08 7.19 -0.88
N MET A 276 17.79 7.45 -0.88
CA MET A 276 16.80 6.49 -0.42
C MET A 276 16.68 5.37 -1.43
N GLN A 277 16.61 4.16 -0.96
CA GLN A 277 16.51 2.97 -1.79
C GLN A 277 15.31 2.15 -1.36
N GLY A 278 14.57 1.61 -2.32
CA GLY A 278 13.63 0.54 -2.10
C GLY A 278 14.19 -0.75 -2.68
N VAL A 279 14.28 -1.79 -1.88
CA VAL A 279 14.66 -3.13 -2.33
C VAL A 279 13.45 -4.02 -2.28
N VAL A 280 13.13 -4.68 -3.37
CA VAL A 280 11.96 -5.54 -3.50
C VAL A 280 12.38 -7.00 -3.46
N THR A 281 11.76 -7.78 -2.59
CA THR A 281 11.88 -9.24 -2.53
C THR A 281 10.55 -9.89 -2.85
N PHE A 282 10.61 -11.15 -3.27
CA PHE A 282 9.42 -11.95 -3.52
C PHE A 282 9.34 -13.13 -2.57
N ALA A 283 8.14 -13.41 -2.08
CA ALA A 283 7.87 -14.58 -1.25
C ALA A 283 6.53 -15.21 -1.64
N GLU A 284 6.37 -16.49 -1.36
CA GLU A 284 5.13 -17.22 -1.57
C GLU A 284 4.56 -17.67 -0.22
N LEU A 285 3.28 -17.36 0.00
CA LEU A 285 2.50 -17.88 1.12
C LEU A 285 1.71 -19.10 0.67
N LYS A 286 2.03 -20.26 1.22
CA LYS A 286 1.33 -21.52 0.96
C LYS A 286 1.12 -22.27 2.26
N ASN A 287 -0.09 -22.75 2.50
CA ASN A 287 -0.43 -23.50 3.71
C ASN A 287 0.01 -22.81 5.01
N GLY A 288 -0.14 -21.49 5.08
CA GLY A 288 0.23 -20.69 6.24
C GLY A 288 1.73 -20.46 6.45
N LYS A 289 2.56 -20.79 5.48
CA LYS A 289 4.01 -20.61 5.54
C LYS A 289 4.51 -19.75 4.40
N PHE A 290 5.37 -18.80 4.72
CA PHE A 290 6.14 -18.04 3.75
C PHE A 290 7.39 -18.79 3.31
N THR A 291 7.70 -18.67 2.02
CA THR A 291 8.94 -19.14 1.42
C THR A 291 9.49 -18.04 0.53
N ASP A 292 10.68 -17.56 0.82
CA ASP A 292 11.35 -16.57 -0.01
C ASP A 292 11.75 -17.22 -1.34
N ILE A 293 11.44 -16.55 -2.43
CA ILE A 293 11.71 -17.00 -3.79
C ILE A 293 12.75 -16.14 -4.51
N SER A 294 13.08 -14.99 -3.97
CA SER A 294 14.20 -14.16 -4.41
C SER A 294 15.30 -14.17 -3.35
N ARG A 295 16.48 -14.66 -3.72
CA ARG A 295 17.65 -14.56 -2.88
C ARG A 295 18.43 -13.31 -3.25
N TYR A 296 18.39 -12.32 -2.38
CA TYR A 296 19.24 -11.16 -2.50
C TYR A 296 20.05 -11.01 -1.22
N GLY A 297 21.38 -11.04 -1.37
CA GLY A 297 22.31 -11.14 -0.22
C GLY A 297 22.26 -10.01 0.81
N VAL A 298 21.52 -8.95 0.54
CA VAL A 298 21.26 -7.88 1.51
C VAL A 298 20.19 -8.30 2.51
N PHE A 299 19.26 -9.18 2.12
CA PHE A 299 18.14 -9.62 2.95
C PHE A 299 18.46 -10.81 3.83
N ASP A 300 19.32 -11.71 3.38
CA ASP A 300 19.75 -12.86 4.19
C ASP A 300 20.32 -12.43 5.54
N LYS A 301 20.80 -11.19 5.64
CA LYS A 301 21.32 -10.62 6.91
C LYS A 301 20.28 -9.90 7.78
N GLN A 302 19.12 -9.53 7.22
CA GLN A 302 18.06 -8.83 7.98
C GLN A 302 16.92 -9.75 8.40
N ILE A 303 16.70 -10.84 7.68
CA ILE A 303 15.70 -11.86 8.01
C ILE A 303 16.23 -12.85 9.09
N GLU A 304 17.53 -12.97 9.23
CA GLU A 304 18.17 -13.79 10.27
C GLU A 304 18.32 -13.10 11.64
N ARG A 305 17.63 -11.95 11.85
CA ARG A 305 17.69 -11.21 13.12
C ARG A 305 16.40 -11.26 13.89
#